data_885bee54db0501dc22f45358143291ae
#
_entry.id   885bee54db0501dc22f45358143291ae
#
_cell.length_a   1.000
_cell.length_b   1.000
_cell.length_c   1.000
_cell.angle_alpha   90.00
_cell.angle_beta   90.00
_cell.angle_gamma   90.00
#
_symmetry.space_group_name_H-M   'P 1'
#
loop_
_entity.id
_entity.type
_entity.pdbx_description
1 polymer ?
#
loop_
_entity_poly.entity_id
_entity_poly.type
_entity_poly.pdbx_seq_one_letter_code
_entity_poly.pdbx_strand_id
1 'polypeptide(L)'
;RRRPQILTEAIPLQSMALDPLVIKAGEKVLYEGQVLDKYRGRLLGLAIDLGTTTVVIELVDLEQGNTLAIASFENPQRFGGSDIMHRISYDGGPFQGELHQAIIKGLNHEVREICKRLGFRRQEIYEVVVAGNSTMRDLFFNIDVQSIGQKPYKSLIENEMLEGKRESTSLIVEAKELGVHVHPQARIFGMPLIASHVGADTLADLIAINMEQKN
;
A
#
# COMPACT_ATOMS: atom_id res chain seq x y z
N ARG A 1 18.32 10.65 -6.79
CA ARG A 1 17.38 10.11 -5.79
C ARG A 1 17.61 8.61 -5.69
N ARG A 2 17.85 8.06 -4.50
CA ARG A 2 17.90 6.60 -4.31
C ARG A 2 16.48 6.06 -4.50
N ARG A 3 16.30 5.06 -5.38
CA ARG A 3 15.06 4.29 -5.44
C ARG A 3 14.86 3.61 -4.08
N PRO A 4 13.62 3.50 -3.56
CA PRO A 4 13.37 2.68 -2.39
C PRO A 4 13.93 1.27 -2.63
N GLN A 5 14.58 0.70 -1.63
CA GLN A 5 15.03 -0.69 -1.70
C GLN A 5 13.80 -1.58 -1.60
N ILE A 6 13.35 -2.07 -2.73
CA ILE A 6 12.21 -2.98 -2.82
C ILE A 6 12.73 -4.36 -2.48
N LEU A 7 12.32 -4.88 -1.34
CA LEU A 7 12.61 -6.25 -0.95
C LEU A 7 11.85 -7.21 -1.88
N THR A 8 12.53 -8.19 -2.44
CA THR A 8 12.01 -9.09 -3.49
C THR A 8 11.49 -10.41 -2.96
N GLU A 9 11.20 -10.53 -1.67
CA GLU A 9 10.66 -11.77 -1.14
C GLU A 9 9.18 -11.91 -1.54
N ALA A 10 8.88 -12.97 -2.27
CA ALA A 10 7.52 -13.36 -2.59
C ALA A 10 6.81 -13.83 -1.31
N ILE A 11 5.89 -13.03 -0.79
CA ILE A 11 5.00 -13.48 0.27
C ILE A 11 3.93 -14.35 -0.39
N PRO A 12 3.78 -15.63 0.01
CA PRO A 12 2.72 -16.48 -0.53
C PRO A 12 1.35 -15.83 -0.30
N LEU A 13 0.53 -15.71 -1.33
CA LEU A 13 -0.82 -15.12 -1.26
C LEU A 13 -1.68 -15.72 -0.13
N GLN A 14 -1.47 -16.99 0.21
CA GLN A 14 -2.16 -17.67 1.29
C GLN A 14 -1.78 -17.18 2.70
N SER A 15 -0.57 -16.65 2.90
CA SER A 15 -0.16 -16.09 4.19
C SER A 15 -0.64 -14.66 4.39
N MET A 16 -0.96 -13.95 3.32
CA MET A 16 -1.42 -12.55 3.38
C MET A 16 -2.85 -12.40 3.89
N ALA A 17 -3.68 -13.43 3.75
CA ALA A 17 -5.10 -13.34 4.03
C ALA A 17 -5.48 -13.75 5.48
N LEU A 18 -4.58 -14.36 6.24
CA LEU A 18 -4.94 -15.04 7.48
C LEU A 18 -4.14 -14.61 8.72
N ASP A 19 -2.89 -14.16 8.58
CA ASP A 19 -2.06 -13.79 9.72
C ASP A 19 -1.32 -12.48 9.47
N PRO A 20 -1.44 -11.49 10.36
CA PRO A 20 -0.62 -10.29 10.27
C PRO A 20 0.87 -10.65 10.39
N LEU A 21 1.70 -10.03 9.54
CA LEU A 21 3.15 -10.23 9.58
C LEU A 21 3.76 -9.65 10.87
N VAL A 22 3.04 -8.74 11.49
CA VAL A 22 3.41 -8.10 12.74
C VAL A 22 2.61 -8.75 13.88
N ILE A 23 3.30 -9.25 14.88
CA ILE A 23 2.70 -9.94 16.02
C ILE A 23 3.14 -9.33 17.34
N LYS A 24 2.30 -9.47 18.37
CA LYS A 24 2.62 -9.16 19.75
C LYS A 24 3.24 -10.38 20.43
N ALA A 25 4.37 -10.18 21.10
CA ALA A 25 4.99 -11.17 21.95
C ALA A 25 5.36 -10.54 23.30
N GLY A 26 4.49 -10.71 24.31
CA GLY A 26 4.60 -10.04 25.61
C GLY A 26 4.56 -8.51 25.47
N GLU A 27 5.60 -7.84 25.95
CA GLU A 27 5.78 -6.37 25.88
C GLU A 27 6.42 -5.90 24.54
N LYS A 28 6.53 -6.77 23.54
CA LYS A 28 7.21 -6.47 22.28
C LYS A 28 6.29 -6.64 21.09
N VAL A 29 6.55 -5.84 20.06
CA VAL A 29 6.02 -6.00 18.71
C VAL A 29 7.11 -6.62 17.85
N LEU A 30 6.80 -7.73 17.19
CA LEU A 30 7.73 -8.47 16.33
C LEU A 30 7.27 -8.40 14.87
N TYR A 31 8.24 -8.34 13.97
CA TYR A 31 8.08 -8.58 12.55
C TYR A 31 9.05 -9.69 12.14
N GLU A 32 8.52 -10.80 11.62
CA GLU A 32 9.33 -11.98 11.22
C GLU A 32 10.30 -12.45 12.34
N GLY A 33 9.84 -12.43 13.58
CA GLY A 33 10.63 -12.83 14.75
C GLY A 33 11.64 -11.80 15.26
N GLN A 34 11.81 -10.68 14.55
CA GLN A 34 12.67 -9.57 15.00
C GLN A 34 11.88 -8.52 15.77
N VAL A 35 12.49 -7.95 16.81
CA VAL A 35 11.84 -6.91 17.62
C VAL A 35 11.78 -5.62 16.79
N LEU A 36 10.55 -5.16 16.51
CA LEU A 36 10.28 -3.92 15.80
C LEU A 36 10.10 -2.74 16.76
N ASP A 37 9.37 -2.94 17.87
CA ASP A 37 9.07 -1.89 18.86
C ASP A 37 8.72 -2.53 20.23
N LYS A 38 8.61 -1.68 21.25
CA LYS A 38 7.92 -2.00 22.48
C LYS A 38 6.39 -1.91 22.25
N TYR A 39 5.63 -2.89 22.71
CA TYR A 39 4.17 -2.84 22.65
C TYR A 39 3.62 -1.63 23.43
N ARG A 40 2.81 -0.81 22.77
CA ARG A 40 2.29 0.46 23.30
C ARG A 40 0.81 0.42 23.67
N GLY A 41 0.21 -0.77 23.67
CA GLY A 41 -1.19 -0.99 24.01
C GLY A 41 -2.08 -1.36 22.83
N ARG A 42 -1.59 -1.23 21.59
CA ARG A 42 -2.31 -1.60 20.36
C ARG A 42 -1.37 -2.10 19.29
N LEU A 43 -1.90 -2.97 18.45
CA LEU A 43 -1.27 -3.44 17.23
C LEU A 43 -2.21 -3.13 16.07
N LEU A 44 -1.91 -2.07 15.31
CA LEU A 44 -2.80 -1.55 14.28
C LEU A 44 -2.22 -1.77 12.88
N GLY A 45 -3.13 -1.98 11.91
CA GLY A 45 -2.85 -2.02 10.49
C GLY A 45 -3.72 -1.03 9.73
N LEU A 46 -3.32 -0.70 8.49
CA LEU A 46 -4.08 0.05 7.52
C LEU A 46 -4.29 -0.79 6.26
N ALA A 47 -5.52 -0.89 5.79
CA ALA A 47 -5.82 -1.32 4.44
C ALA A 47 -6.20 -0.08 3.60
N ILE A 48 -5.61 0.04 2.42
CA ILE A 48 -5.80 1.19 1.52
C ILE A 48 -6.25 0.67 0.16
N ASP A 49 -7.47 1.04 -0.22
CA ASP A 49 -7.94 0.92 -1.60
C ASP A 49 -7.67 2.24 -2.33
N LEU A 50 -6.74 2.20 -3.26
CA LEU A 50 -6.25 3.36 -3.99
C LEU A 50 -6.93 3.47 -5.36
N GLY A 51 -8.19 3.91 -5.35
CA GLY A 51 -8.95 4.17 -6.56
C GLY A 51 -8.47 5.43 -7.30
N THR A 52 -8.76 5.51 -8.58
CA THR A 52 -8.43 6.69 -9.41
C THR A 52 -9.17 7.95 -8.95
N THR A 53 -10.40 7.81 -8.50
CA THR A 53 -11.24 8.93 -8.04
C THR A 53 -11.28 9.05 -6.52
N THR A 54 -11.44 7.93 -5.84
CA THR A 54 -11.64 7.86 -4.40
C THR A 54 -10.62 6.94 -3.78
N VAL A 55 -10.08 7.35 -2.64
CA VAL A 55 -9.23 6.52 -1.80
C VAL A 55 -10.02 6.12 -0.57
N VAL A 56 -10.03 4.85 -0.24
CA VAL A 56 -10.63 4.32 0.99
C VAL A 56 -9.51 3.82 1.89
N ILE A 57 -9.57 4.16 3.16
CA ILE A 57 -8.66 3.66 4.18
C ILE A 57 -9.44 3.02 5.31
N GLU A 58 -8.96 1.88 5.75
CA GLU A 58 -9.53 1.11 6.84
C GLU A 58 -8.46 0.89 7.90
N LEU A 59 -8.74 1.32 9.13
CA LEU A 59 -7.90 1.09 10.28
C LEU A 59 -8.36 -0.18 10.97
N VAL A 60 -7.46 -1.14 11.14
CA VAL A 60 -7.74 -2.49 11.64
C VAL A 60 -6.96 -2.75 12.93
N ASP A 61 -7.61 -3.39 13.90
CA ASP A 61 -6.93 -4.01 15.04
C ASP A 61 -6.37 -5.37 14.61
N LEU A 62 -5.05 -5.49 14.56
CA LEU A 62 -4.38 -6.72 14.11
C LEU A 62 -4.39 -7.85 15.18
N GLU A 63 -4.73 -7.53 16.43
CA GLU A 63 -4.85 -8.53 17.48
C GLU A 63 -6.23 -9.24 17.43
N GLN A 64 -7.27 -8.53 16.97
CA GLN A 64 -8.66 -9.01 16.94
C GLN A 64 -9.21 -9.19 15.51
N GLY A 65 -8.56 -8.63 14.50
CA GLY A 65 -9.03 -8.63 13.12
C GLY A 65 -10.23 -7.70 12.86
N ASN A 66 -10.53 -6.78 13.78
CA ASN A 66 -11.70 -5.91 13.70
C ASN A 66 -11.36 -4.58 13.02
N THR A 67 -12.26 -4.12 12.16
CA THR A 67 -12.23 -2.76 11.64
C THR A 67 -12.59 -1.77 12.74
N LEU A 68 -11.70 -0.81 12.98
CA LEU A 68 -11.87 0.25 13.99
C LEU A 68 -12.41 1.54 13.40
N ALA A 69 -12.07 1.85 12.16
CA ALA A 69 -12.57 3.00 11.43
C ALA A 69 -12.38 2.83 9.93
N ILE A 70 -13.28 3.43 9.17
CA ILE A 70 -13.19 3.60 7.73
C ILE A 70 -13.26 5.09 7.42
N ALA A 71 -12.44 5.55 6.49
CA ALA A 71 -12.55 6.87 5.90
C ALA A 71 -12.38 6.79 4.39
N SER A 72 -13.02 7.70 3.68
CA SER A 72 -12.87 7.86 2.25
C SER A 72 -12.66 9.32 1.91
N PHE A 73 -11.81 9.58 0.92
CA PHE A 73 -11.53 10.93 0.45
C PHE A 73 -11.27 10.93 -1.06
N GLU A 74 -11.48 12.10 -1.68
CA GLU A 74 -11.18 12.26 -3.09
C GLU A 74 -9.68 12.09 -3.32
N ASN A 75 -9.30 11.30 -4.35
CA ASN A 75 -7.90 11.09 -4.66
C ASN A 75 -7.22 12.42 -5.03
N PRO A 76 -6.28 12.92 -4.21
CA PRO A 76 -5.66 14.24 -4.44
C PRO A 76 -4.81 14.30 -5.69
N GLN A 77 -4.52 13.17 -6.35
CA GLN A 77 -3.81 13.14 -7.65
C GLN A 77 -4.66 13.67 -8.82
N ARG A 78 -5.93 14.02 -8.58
CA ARG A 78 -6.87 14.52 -9.58
C ARG A 78 -6.36 15.78 -10.31
N PHE A 79 -5.55 16.62 -9.67
CA PHE A 79 -4.96 17.79 -10.32
C PHE A 79 -4.05 17.44 -11.52
N GLY A 80 -3.42 16.26 -11.51
CA GLY A 80 -2.60 15.76 -12.61
C GLY A 80 -3.39 15.03 -13.70
N GLY A 81 -4.72 14.91 -13.53
CA GLY A 81 -5.61 14.32 -14.52
C GLY A 81 -6.77 13.54 -13.90
N SER A 82 -7.91 13.57 -14.62
CA SER A 82 -9.12 12.85 -14.21
C SER A 82 -9.04 11.34 -14.46
N ASP A 83 -8.16 10.91 -15.35
CA ASP A 83 -7.95 9.51 -15.71
C ASP A 83 -6.48 9.11 -15.66
N ILE A 84 -6.25 7.82 -15.84
CA ILE A 84 -4.92 7.19 -15.72
C ILE A 84 -3.94 7.76 -16.76
N MET A 85 -4.36 7.95 -18.02
CA MET A 85 -3.47 8.37 -19.10
C MET A 85 -2.99 9.81 -18.91
N HIS A 86 -3.86 10.70 -18.43
CA HIS A 86 -3.47 12.05 -18.09
C HIS A 86 -2.47 12.09 -16.93
N ARG A 87 -2.65 11.24 -15.89
CA ARG A 87 -1.70 11.14 -14.78
C ARG A 87 -0.34 10.60 -15.20
N ILE A 88 -0.30 9.59 -16.07
CA ILE A 88 0.94 9.09 -16.67
C ILE A 88 1.65 10.22 -17.42
N SER A 89 0.93 10.94 -18.26
CA SER A 89 1.49 12.08 -19.00
C SER A 89 2.00 13.19 -18.09
N TYR A 90 1.26 13.52 -17.02
CA TYR A 90 1.64 14.53 -16.04
C TYR A 90 2.94 14.14 -15.32
N ASP A 91 3.03 12.89 -14.83
CA ASP A 91 4.19 12.39 -14.10
C ASP A 91 5.43 12.22 -15.02
N GLY A 92 5.24 12.04 -16.32
CA GLY A 92 6.32 12.00 -17.32
C GLY A 92 6.94 13.35 -17.66
N GLY A 93 6.34 14.44 -17.19
CA GLY A 93 6.77 15.80 -17.45
C GLY A 93 7.69 16.39 -16.37
N PRO A 94 7.78 17.71 -16.30
CA PRO A 94 8.61 18.41 -15.29
C PRO A 94 8.08 18.25 -13.86
N PHE A 95 6.89 17.72 -13.69
CA PHE A 95 6.19 17.56 -12.41
C PHE A 95 6.30 16.14 -11.83
N GLN A 96 7.26 15.35 -12.31
CA GLN A 96 7.50 13.99 -11.85
C GLN A 96 7.60 13.90 -10.33
N GLY A 97 6.83 12.98 -9.73
CA GLY A 97 6.78 12.73 -8.30
C GLY A 97 5.82 13.64 -7.52
N GLU A 98 5.18 14.63 -8.15
CA GLU A 98 4.17 15.46 -7.45
C GLU A 98 2.92 14.66 -7.13
N LEU A 99 2.50 13.72 -8.00
CA LEU A 99 1.37 12.85 -7.75
C LEU A 99 1.63 11.91 -6.56
N HIS A 100 2.84 11.38 -6.45
CA HIS A 100 3.28 10.64 -5.27
C HIS A 100 3.17 11.49 -4.00
N GLN A 101 3.73 12.71 -4.02
CA GLN A 101 3.68 13.59 -2.85
C GLN A 101 2.24 13.96 -2.44
N ALA A 102 1.36 14.15 -3.41
CA ALA A 102 -0.03 14.49 -3.15
C ALA A 102 -0.77 13.37 -2.42
N ILE A 103 -0.66 12.12 -2.91
CA ILE A 103 -1.33 10.99 -2.26
C ILE A 103 -0.77 10.71 -0.87
N ILE A 104 0.56 10.81 -0.67
CA ILE A 104 1.16 10.62 0.65
C ILE A 104 0.71 11.71 1.63
N LYS A 105 0.62 12.98 1.20
CA LYS A 105 0.10 14.07 2.04
C LYS A 105 -1.36 13.87 2.41
N GLY A 106 -2.20 13.46 1.46
CA GLY A 106 -3.61 13.15 1.70
C GLY A 106 -3.77 12.00 2.70
N LEU A 107 -3.08 10.89 2.48
CA LEU A 107 -3.07 9.76 3.39
C LEU A 107 -2.63 10.16 4.81
N ASN A 108 -1.53 10.89 4.93
CA ASN A 108 -1.02 11.36 6.22
C ASN A 108 -2.01 12.25 6.96
N HIS A 109 -2.77 13.06 6.22
CA HIS A 109 -3.85 13.88 6.80
C HIS A 109 -4.96 13.01 7.37
N GLU A 110 -5.51 12.08 6.59
CA GLU A 110 -6.62 11.24 7.00
C GLU A 110 -6.24 10.29 8.15
N VAL A 111 -5.08 9.67 8.09
CA VAL A 111 -4.56 8.82 9.18
C VAL A 111 -4.43 9.62 10.48
N ARG A 112 -3.97 10.87 10.40
CA ARG A 112 -3.88 11.74 11.58
C ARG A 112 -5.27 12.03 12.16
N GLU A 113 -6.24 12.36 11.31
CA GLU A 113 -7.60 12.69 11.76
C GLU A 113 -8.33 11.48 12.37
N ILE A 114 -8.16 10.27 11.76
CA ILE A 114 -8.69 9.02 12.32
C ILE A 114 -8.07 8.76 13.70
N CYS A 115 -6.75 8.78 13.79
CA CYS A 115 -6.05 8.51 15.06
C CYS A 115 -6.41 9.52 16.14
N LYS A 116 -6.53 10.81 15.79
CA LYS A 116 -6.96 11.86 16.70
C LYS A 116 -8.39 11.61 17.23
N ARG A 117 -9.32 11.25 16.34
CA ARG A 117 -10.71 10.96 16.70
C ARG A 117 -10.83 9.77 17.65
N LEU A 118 -10.00 8.74 17.48
CA LEU A 118 -10.02 7.53 18.28
C LEU A 118 -9.10 7.59 19.51
N GLY A 119 -8.29 8.64 19.68
CA GLY A 119 -7.30 8.72 20.74
C GLY A 119 -6.13 7.75 20.58
N PHE A 120 -5.80 7.38 19.36
CA PHE A 120 -4.74 6.44 19.03
C PHE A 120 -3.47 7.18 18.59
N ARG A 121 -2.34 6.50 18.67
CA ARG A 121 -1.06 7.01 18.17
C ARG A 121 -0.77 6.41 16.81
N ARG A 122 -0.38 7.22 15.83
CA ARG A 122 0.00 6.76 14.49
C ARG A 122 1.18 5.76 14.53
N GLN A 123 2.05 5.86 15.54
CA GLN A 123 3.16 4.94 15.76
C GLN A 123 2.71 3.54 16.25
N GLU A 124 1.43 3.34 16.52
CA GLU A 124 0.85 2.01 16.81
C GLU A 124 0.39 1.29 15.53
N ILE A 125 0.53 1.93 14.35
CA ILE A 125 0.26 1.34 13.03
C ILE A 125 1.58 0.76 12.51
N TYR A 126 1.66 -0.56 12.41
CA TYR A 126 2.88 -1.30 12.09
C TYR A 126 2.85 -1.97 10.72
N GLU A 127 1.68 -2.08 10.11
CA GLU A 127 1.49 -2.72 8.82
C GLU A 127 0.52 -1.91 7.96
N VAL A 128 0.84 -1.76 6.67
CA VAL A 128 0.01 -1.04 5.71
C VAL A 128 -0.08 -1.88 4.44
N VAL A 129 -1.29 -2.19 3.99
CA VAL A 129 -1.54 -2.89 2.73
C VAL A 129 -2.17 -1.91 1.74
N VAL A 130 -1.63 -1.87 0.53
CA VAL A 130 -2.10 -0.98 -0.54
C VAL A 130 -2.55 -1.81 -1.72
N ALA A 131 -3.83 -1.72 -2.06
CA ALA A 131 -4.42 -2.23 -3.28
C ALA A 131 -4.77 -1.06 -4.23
N GLY A 132 -4.77 -1.31 -5.52
CA GLY A 132 -5.09 -0.33 -6.55
C GLY A 132 -4.69 -0.83 -7.93
N ASN A 133 -5.15 -0.17 -8.99
CA ASN A 133 -4.67 -0.49 -10.33
C ASN A 133 -3.16 -0.20 -10.45
N SER A 134 -2.52 -0.75 -11.48
CA SER A 134 -1.07 -0.67 -11.66
C SER A 134 -0.53 0.76 -11.60
N THR A 135 -1.20 1.70 -12.27
CA THR A 135 -0.76 3.11 -12.30
C THR A 135 -0.86 3.76 -10.93
N MET A 136 -2.00 3.59 -10.25
CA MET A 136 -2.20 4.21 -8.93
C MET A 136 -1.23 3.63 -7.90
N ARG A 137 -1.04 2.30 -7.91
CA ARG A 137 -0.09 1.62 -7.04
C ARG A 137 1.34 2.11 -7.31
N ASP A 138 1.77 2.13 -8.56
CA ASP A 138 3.14 2.50 -8.91
C ASP A 138 3.42 3.99 -8.62
N LEU A 139 2.46 4.90 -8.84
CA LEU A 139 2.54 6.28 -8.40
C LEU A 139 2.65 6.41 -6.88
N PHE A 140 1.90 5.60 -6.13
CA PHE A 140 1.99 5.58 -4.67
C PHE A 140 3.40 5.18 -4.19
N PHE A 141 4.00 4.18 -4.84
CA PHE A 141 5.36 3.72 -4.53
C PHE A 141 6.48 4.56 -5.19
N ASN A 142 6.13 5.67 -5.85
CA ASN A 142 7.05 6.54 -6.57
C ASN A 142 7.88 5.81 -7.65
N ILE A 143 7.24 4.88 -8.33
CA ILE A 143 7.77 4.11 -9.45
C ILE A 143 7.37 4.82 -10.74
N ASP A 144 8.28 4.84 -11.72
CA ASP A 144 8.00 5.41 -13.05
C ASP A 144 6.86 4.63 -13.74
N VAL A 145 5.84 5.36 -14.18
CA VAL A 145 4.63 4.80 -14.80
C VAL A 145 4.60 4.96 -16.34
N GLN A 146 5.65 5.51 -16.96
CA GLN A 146 5.66 5.81 -18.39
C GLN A 146 5.49 4.56 -19.25
N SER A 147 6.04 3.42 -18.83
CA SER A 147 5.91 2.15 -19.53
C SER A 147 4.47 1.63 -19.56
N ILE A 148 3.61 2.04 -18.60
CA ILE A 148 2.19 1.67 -18.58
C ILE A 148 1.42 2.41 -19.69
N GLY A 149 1.84 3.61 -20.05
CA GLY A 149 1.24 4.43 -21.12
C GLY A 149 1.71 4.07 -22.53
N GLN A 150 2.66 3.16 -22.69
CA GLN A 150 3.28 2.80 -23.96
C GLN A 150 3.22 1.28 -24.18
N LYS A 151 3.15 0.84 -25.45
CA LYS A 151 3.22 -0.61 -25.74
C LYS A 151 4.49 -1.23 -25.17
N PRO A 152 4.42 -2.38 -24.46
CA PRO A 152 3.26 -3.28 -24.32
C PRO A 152 2.29 -2.94 -23.15
N TYR A 153 2.26 -1.72 -22.63
CA TYR A 153 1.38 -1.23 -21.56
C TYR A 153 1.56 -1.97 -20.22
N LYS A 154 2.80 -2.26 -19.87
CA LYS A 154 3.17 -3.00 -18.65
C LYS A 154 3.92 -2.11 -17.68
N SER A 155 3.69 -2.32 -16.39
CA SER A 155 4.49 -1.63 -15.37
C SER A 155 5.96 -2.06 -15.42
N LEU A 156 6.87 -1.23 -14.92
CA LEU A 156 8.29 -1.63 -14.78
C LEU A 156 8.42 -2.90 -13.92
N ILE A 157 7.63 -3.01 -12.87
CA ILE A 157 7.64 -4.16 -11.96
C ILE A 157 7.18 -5.44 -12.65
N GLU A 158 6.16 -5.34 -13.51
CA GLU A 158 5.69 -6.47 -14.31
C GLU A 158 6.75 -6.89 -15.36
N ASN A 159 7.38 -5.92 -16.01
CA ASN A 159 8.48 -6.21 -16.96
C ASN A 159 9.65 -6.89 -16.25
N GLU A 160 10.07 -6.42 -15.08
CA GLU A 160 11.13 -7.05 -14.29
C GLU A 160 10.79 -8.50 -13.91
N MET A 161 9.51 -8.78 -13.59
CA MET A 161 9.06 -10.14 -13.30
C MET A 161 9.10 -11.03 -14.56
N LEU A 162 8.63 -10.54 -15.70
CA LEU A 162 8.67 -11.29 -16.96
C LEU A 162 10.10 -11.57 -17.47
N GLU A 163 11.03 -10.69 -17.15
CA GLU A 163 12.47 -10.85 -17.44
C GLU A 163 13.19 -11.76 -16.42
N GLY A 164 12.47 -12.30 -15.43
CA GLY A 164 13.04 -13.15 -14.38
C GLY A 164 13.91 -12.42 -13.36
N LYS A 165 13.84 -11.10 -13.30
CA LYS A 165 14.55 -10.26 -12.31
C LYS A 165 13.83 -10.21 -10.96
N ARG A 166 12.59 -10.68 -10.90
CA ARG A 166 11.72 -10.72 -9.72
C ARG A 166 10.83 -11.95 -9.78
N GLU A 167 10.48 -12.46 -8.61
CA GLU A 167 9.56 -13.59 -8.49
C GLU A 167 8.09 -13.15 -8.41
N SER A 168 7.83 -11.90 -8.01
CA SER A 168 6.49 -11.35 -7.82
C SER A 168 6.44 -9.87 -8.21
N THR A 169 5.23 -9.39 -8.52
CA THR A 169 4.93 -7.97 -8.69
C THR A 169 4.58 -7.25 -7.38
N SER A 170 4.60 -7.94 -6.24
CA SER A 170 4.41 -7.32 -4.92
C SER A 170 5.54 -6.34 -4.59
N LEU A 171 5.22 -5.35 -3.76
CA LEU A 171 6.15 -4.32 -3.31
C LEU A 171 6.16 -4.28 -1.78
N ILE A 172 7.34 -4.17 -1.19
CA ILE A 172 7.50 -4.00 0.25
C ILE A 172 8.52 -2.90 0.50
N VAL A 173 8.13 -1.88 1.29
CA VAL A 173 9.02 -0.79 1.70
C VAL A 173 8.74 -0.39 3.14
N GLU A 174 9.69 0.25 3.81
CA GLU A 174 9.44 0.87 5.11
C GLU A 174 8.69 2.20 4.95
N ALA A 175 7.77 2.49 5.88
CA ALA A 175 6.94 3.68 5.83
C ALA A 175 7.75 4.98 5.73
N LYS A 176 8.90 5.04 6.41
CA LYS A 176 9.80 6.20 6.36
C LYS A 176 10.35 6.49 4.96
N GLU A 177 10.49 5.47 4.10
CA GLU A 177 11.04 5.63 2.75
C GLU A 177 10.05 6.32 1.81
N LEU A 178 8.75 6.11 2.02
CA LEU A 178 7.68 6.78 1.27
C LEU A 178 7.19 8.07 1.94
N GLY A 179 7.63 8.36 3.16
CA GLY A 179 7.15 9.52 3.91
C GLY A 179 5.75 9.33 4.51
N VAL A 180 5.31 8.08 4.71
CA VAL A 180 4.05 7.76 5.39
C VAL A 180 4.24 7.89 6.90
N HIS A 181 3.38 8.67 7.55
CA HIS A 181 3.50 9.03 8.96
C HIS A 181 2.78 8.02 9.88
N VAL A 182 3.22 6.79 9.89
CA VAL A 182 2.89 5.71 10.83
C VAL A 182 4.13 5.33 11.63
N HIS A 183 4.25 4.11 12.18
CA HIS A 183 5.53 3.66 12.73
C HIS A 183 6.61 3.72 11.63
N PRO A 184 7.79 4.31 11.88
CA PRO A 184 8.79 4.53 10.82
C PRO A 184 9.26 3.26 10.10
N GLN A 185 9.30 2.15 10.82
CA GLN A 185 9.67 0.83 10.30
C GLN A 185 8.44 -0.03 9.96
N ALA A 186 7.22 0.55 9.98
CA ALA A 186 6.05 -0.15 9.48
C ALA A 186 6.27 -0.61 8.04
N ARG A 187 5.82 -1.82 7.73
CA ARG A 187 5.90 -2.35 6.38
C ARG A 187 4.71 -1.88 5.57
N ILE A 188 5.00 -1.27 4.43
CA ILE A 188 4.00 -0.92 3.42
C ILE A 188 4.10 -1.96 2.32
N PHE A 189 3.04 -2.75 2.21
CA PHE A 189 2.92 -3.82 1.26
C PHE A 189 2.02 -3.37 0.09
N GLY A 190 2.58 -3.33 -1.12
CA GLY A 190 1.82 -3.17 -2.35
C GLY A 190 1.40 -4.52 -2.88
N MET A 191 0.09 -4.76 -2.97
CA MET A 191 -0.44 -6.03 -3.47
C MET A 191 0.08 -6.33 -4.88
N PRO A 192 0.30 -7.61 -5.21
CA PRO A 192 0.75 -7.99 -6.55
C PRO A 192 -0.28 -7.63 -7.60
N LEU A 193 0.18 -7.38 -8.83
CA LEU A 193 -0.68 -7.14 -9.99
C LEU A 193 -1.15 -8.47 -10.57
N ILE A 194 -2.42 -8.56 -10.97
CA ILE A 194 -2.93 -9.72 -11.72
C ILE A 194 -2.54 -9.58 -13.20
N ALA A 195 -2.67 -8.37 -13.74
CA ALA A 195 -2.24 -7.97 -15.09
C ALA A 195 -2.17 -6.45 -15.17
N SER A 196 -1.54 -5.92 -16.22
CA SER A 196 -1.27 -4.46 -16.37
C SER A 196 -2.50 -3.56 -16.26
N HIS A 197 -3.69 -4.09 -16.59
CA HIS A 197 -4.95 -3.34 -16.55
C HIS A 197 -5.94 -3.89 -15.52
N VAL A 198 -5.61 -5.02 -14.87
CA VAL A 198 -6.41 -5.62 -13.80
C VAL A 198 -5.62 -5.43 -12.51
N GLY A 199 -6.04 -4.48 -11.71
CA GLY A 199 -5.29 -4.05 -10.55
C GLY A 199 -5.34 -5.02 -9.37
N ALA A 200 -4.60 -4.70 -8.37
CA ALA A 200 -4.57 -5.40 -7.08
C ALA A 200 -5.91 -5.29 -6.31
N ASP A 201 -6.77 -4.32 -6.65
CA ASP A 201 -8.14 -4.18 -6.21
C ASP A 201 -8.96 -5.44 -6.58
N THR A 202 -8.90 -5.88 -7.83
CA THR A 202 -9.57 -7.11 -8.28
C THR A 202 -9.03 -8.35 -7.56
N LEU A 203 -7.72 -8.39 -7.25
CA LEU A 203 -7.15 -9.50 -6.49
C LEU A 203 -7.64 -9.49 -5.03
N ALA A 204 -7.74 -8.31 -4.42
CA ALA A 204 -8.29 -8.15 -3.08
C ALA A 204 -9.74 -8.65 -3.01
N ASP A 205 -10.56 -8.30 -4.01
CA ASP A 205 -11.94 -8.78 -4.13
C ASP A 205 -12.02 -10.31 -4.29
N LEU A 206 -11.17 -10.90 -5.12
CA LEU A 206 -11.12 -12.36 -5.31
C LEU A 206 -10.71 -13.09 -4.03
N ILE A 207 -9.78 -12.55 -3.26
CA ILE A 207 -9.37 -13.12 -1.97
C ILE A 207 -10.53 -13.02 -0.97
N ALA A 208 -11.22 -11.88 -0.90
CA ALA A 208 -12.36 -11.68 -0.03
C ALA A 208 -13.52 -12.67 -0.34
N ILE A 209 -13.86 -12.86 -1.62
CA ILE A 209 -14.89 -13.81 -2.06
C ILE A 209 -14.52 -15.25 -1.68
N ASN A 210 -13.28 -15.66 -1.82
CA ASN A 210 -12.82 -16.99 -1.43
C ASN A 210 -12.86 -17.23 0.08
N MET A 211 -12.75 -16.18 0.89
CA MET A 211 -12.89 -16.27 2.34
C MET A 211 -14.33 -16.46 2.77
N GLU A 212 -15.32 -15.89 2.07
CA GLU A 212 -16.74 -16.08 2.36
C GLU A 212 -17.23 -17.51 2.03
N GLN A 213 -16.59 -18.21 1.10
CA GLN A 213 -16.97 -19.58 0.71
C GLN A 213 -16.43 -20.68 1.65
N LYS A 214 -15.61 -20.35 2.63
CA LYS A 214 -15.02 -21.30 3.58
C LYS A 214 -15.66 -21.31 4.97
N ASN A 215 -16.74 -20.55 5.19
CA ASN A 215 -17.51 -20.52 6.44
C ASN A 215 -18.83 -21.30 6.30
#